data_27a86b653e115e7d6a03a64f59633176
#
_entry.id   27a86b653e115e7d6a03a64f59633176
#
_cell.length_a   1.000
_cell.length_b   1.000
_cell.length_c   1.000
_cell.angle_alpha   90.00
_cell.angle_beta   90.00
_cell.angle_gamma   90.00
#
_symmetry.space_group_name_H-M   'P 1'
#
loop_
_entity.id
_entity.type
_entity.pdbx_description
1 polymer ?
#
loop_
_entity_poly.entity_id
_entity_poly.type
_entity_poly.pdbx_seq_one_letter_code
_entity_poly.pdbx_strand_id
1 'polypeptide(L)'
;MRLFQSVHARRASGWLLIASVALFGATCVQAQTAAKPPASKQAKSSAATVGVEVQVTDEMRGAGEVSSGVKLPPSPPVTGDRKNPVPSWGKPLPYPVMIADRRNNRLIEIAPDKQIIWEFPSPNLKVYRGNEDVNFSPDGNRLAVSEEDNFDLHIVDYDKRALTWTYGVPDRRGSGPGLLNYPDDAHLLADGKFITADIRNCRVLIIDPADNSVVSQWGTPGKCKHNPPETLNYPNGATPMENGDILVTEITDAWISRITREGKVVWSVKAPNIRYPSDAFPTVDGKQVIVADFWKPGRVVIFDPATRKVTWEYYVKEGEGALDHSSLARELPDTGDILIVDDLNDRVIVVDRQTKQIIWQYGEKGKKGFTPGLLNYPDGADLDVFHDWKAALKK
;
A
#
# COMPACT_ATOMS: atom_id res chain seq x y z
N MET A 1 -27.60 37.54 -45.21
CA MET A 1 -28.84 38.34 -45.39
C MET A 1 -29.52 38.38 -44.03
N ARG A 2 -29.52 39.62 -43.47
CA ARG A 2 -30.38 40.19 -42.40
C ARG A 2 -30.57 39.37 -41.10
N LEU A 3 -30.24 39.86 -39.97
CA LEU A 3 -30.23 41.13 -39.21
C LEU A 3 -31.24 41.08 -38.03
N PHE A 4 -30.71 41.46 -36.84
CA PHE A 4 -31.31 42.27 -35.78
C PHE A 4 -32.44 41.66 -34.91
N GLN A 5 -32.63 41.97 -33.64
CA GLN A 5 -32.17 42.97 -32.65
C GLN A 5 -32.55 42.42 -31.26
N SER A 6 -31.74 42.53 -30.26
CA SER A 6 -31.65 43.40 -29.07
C SER A 6 -32.95 44.06 -28.56
N VAL A 7 -33.23 43.91 -27.26
CA VAL A 7 -33.79 44.99 -26.42
C VAL A 7 -33.40 44.80 -24.94
N HIS A 8 -32.95 45.89 -24.37
CA HIS A 8 -32.63 46.20 -22.98
C HIS A 8 -33.86 46.55 -22.16
N ALA A 9 -33.80 46.41 -20.79
CA ALA A 9 -34.13 47.43 -19.76
C ALA A 9 -34.20 46.71 -18.40
N ARG A 10 -33.42 47.07 -17.40
CA ARG A 10 -33.20 48.18 -16.48
C ARG A 10 -34.21 48.29 -15.32
N ARG A 11 -33.62 48.27 -14.09
CA ARG A 11 -33.92 49.03 -12.84
C ARG A 11 -35.12 48.57 -12.01
N ALA A 12 -35.18 48.66 -10.69
CA ALA A 12 -34.44 49.41 -9.66
C ALA A 12 -34.80 48.90 -8.26
N SER A 13 -33.84 48.98 -7.35
CA SER A 13 -33.83 49.57 -6.00
C SER A 13 -35.02 49.37 -5.04
N GLY A 14 -34.74 48.97 -3.82
CA GLY A 14 -35.59 49.17 -2.65
C GLY A 14 -34.87 48.79 -1.34
N TRP A 15 -34.37 49.80 -0.65
CA TRP A 15 -33.82 49.76 0.71
C TRP A 15 -34.97 49.75 1.71
N LEU A 16 -34.84 48.98 2.80
CA LEU A 16 -35.46 49.33 4.07
C LEU A 16 -34.59 48.88 5.24
N LEU A 17 -34.03 49.87 5.92
CA LEU A 17 -33.47 49.81 7.26
C LEU A 17 -34.65 49.85 8.26
N ILE A 18 -34.61 49.01 9.30
CA ILE A 18 -35.25 49.33 10.59
C ILE A 18 -34.31 48.98 11.71
N ALA A 19 -33.94 50.00 12.45
CA ALA A 19 -33.26 49.99 13.74
C ALA A 19 -34.31 50.09 14.85
N SER A 20 -34.12 49.39 15.97
CA SER A 20 -34.68 49.77 17.29
C SER A 20 -33.96 49.00 18.36
N VAL A 21 -33.11 49.63 19.09
CA VAL A 21 -33.21 50.25 20.42
C VAL A 21 -33.22 49.26 21.61
N ALA A 22 -32.21 49.43 22.41
CA ALA A 22 -31.88 48.79 23.67
C ALA A 22 -32.86 49.09 24.81
N LEU A 23 -32.94 48.21 25.81
CA LEU A 23 -33.28 48.60 27.16
C LEU A 23 -32.47 47.78 28.20
N PHE A 24 -31.92 48.55 29.12
CA PHE A 24 -31.11 48.15 30.30
C PHE A 24 -31.95 47.43 31.36
N GLY A 25 -31.37 46.44 32.01
CA GLY A 25 -31.82 45.93 33.29
C GLY A 25 -30.65 45.40 34.09
N ALA A 26 -30.16 46.18 35.01
CA ALA A 26 -29.15 45.81 36.00
C ALA A 26 -29.81 45.12 37.19
N THR A 27 -29.27 43.98 37.63
CA THR A 27 -29.47 43.50 38.98
C THR A 27 -28.20 42.83 39.50
N CYS A 28 -28.01 43.09 40.73
CA CYS A 28 -26.89 43.09 41.63
C CYS A 28 -26.22 41.71 41.87
N VAL A 29 -24.95 41.81 42.18
CA VAL A 29 -23.91 40.89 42.58
C VAL A 29 -24.27 40.12 43.87
N GLN A 30 -23.99 38.84 43.90
CA GLN A 30 -23.49 38.15 45.13
C GLN A 30 -22.31 37.25 44.75
N ALA A 31 -21.17 37.58 45.35
CA ALA A 31 -19.95 36.81 45.28
C ALA A 31 -20.08 35.52 46.11
N GLN A 32 -19.93 34.40 45.44
CA GLN A 32 -19.61 33.12 46.09
C GLN A 32 -18.21 32.70 45.68
N THR A 33 -17.37 32.56 46.68
CA THR A 33 -16.00 32.07 46.63
C THR A 33 -15.99 30.63 46.07
N ALA A 34 -15.50 30.46 44.84
CA ALA A 34 -15.27 29.15 44.26
C ALA A 34 -13.94 28.58 44.73
N ALA A 35 -13.99 27.40 45.32
CA ALA A 35 -12.82 26.60 45.66
C ALA A 35 -12.05 26.18 44.42
N LYS A 36 -10.73 26.28 44.52
CA LYS A 36 -9.75 25.89 43.50
C LYS A 36 -9.87 24.37 43.25
N PRO A 37 -10.08 23.91 42.00
CA PRO A 37 -10.04 22.48 41.68
C PRO A 37 -8.60 21.95 41.79
N PRO A 38 -8.39 20.68 42.17
CA PRO A 38 -7.07 20.09 42.28
C PRO A 38 -6.41 19.98 40.89
N ALA A 39 -5.09 20.22 40.90
CA ALA A 39 -4.26 20.13 39.70
C ALA A 39 -4.40 18.76 39.00
N SER A 40 -4.91 18.75 37.79
CA SER A 40 -4.87 17.58 36.94
C SER A 40 -3.42 17.31 36.54
N LYS A 41 -2.92 16.14 36.93
CA LYS A 41 -1.66 15.62 36.40
C LYS A 41 -1.81 15.49 34.87
N GLN A 42 -1.06 16.29 34.13
CA GLN A 42 -0.86 16.09 32.71
C GLN A 42 -0.31 14.67 32.52
N ALA A 43 -1.15 13.78 32.01
CA ALA A 43 -0.70 12.54 31.45
C ALA A 43 0.11 12.88 30.20
N LYS A 44 1.40 12.58 30.22
CA LYS A 44 2.22 12.55 29.02
C LYS A 44 1.60 11.52 28.08
N SER A 45 0.96 11.97 27.02
CA SER A 45 0.56 11.15 25.88
C SER A 45 1.85 10.66 25.23
N SER A 46 2.27 9.46 25.57
CA SER A 46 3.14 8.69 24.70
C SER A 46 2.27 8.33 23.49
N ALA A 47 2.64 8.79 22.33
CA ALA A 47 2.11 8.28 21.07
C ALA A 47 2.51 6.79 21.00
N ALA A 48 1.64 5.92 21.49
CA ALA A 48 1.75 4.51 21.24
C ALA A 48 1.40 4.29 19.77
N THR A 49 2.37 3.86 19.00
CA THR A 49 2.16 3.18 17.72
C THR A 49 1.30 1.96 18.05
N VAL A 50 0.00 2.07 17.87
CA VAL A 50 -0.91 0.93 18.01
C VAL A 50 -0.80 0.15 16.71
N GLY A 51 0.21 -0.71 16.63
CA GLY A 51 0.11 -1.87 15.79
C GLY A 51 -1.14 -2.66 16.24
N VAL A 52 -1.92 -3.17 15.33
CA VAL A 52 -2.98 -4.13 15.67
C VAL A 52 -2.27 -5.36 16.19
N GLU A 53 -2.15 -5.48 17.50
CA GLU A 53 -1.70 -6.72 18.14
C GLU A 53 -2.82 -7.75 17.96
N VAL A 54 -2.71 -8.55 16.90
CA VAL A 54 -3.54 -9.74 16.76
C VAL A 54 -3.04 -10.74 17.78
N GLN A 55 -3.82 -10.99 18.82
CA GLN A 55 -3.50 -12.03 19.79
C GLN A 55 -3.53 -13.40 19.11
N VAL A 56 -2.38 -14.03 18.99
CA VAL A 56 -2.19 -15.33 18.37
C VAL A 56 -2.58 -16.41 19.38
N THR A 57 -3.64 -17.16 19.09
CA THR A 57 -3.99 -18.36 19.85
C THR A 57 -3.07 -19.54 19.45
N ASP A 58 -2.88 -20.50 20.36
CA ASP A 58 -2.02 -21.67 20.12
C ASP A 58 -2.50 -22.55 18.94
N GLU A 59 -3.78 -22.46 18.56
CA GLU A 59 -4.34 -23.12 17.37
C GLU A 59 -3.80 -22.54 16.05
N MET A 60 -3.27 -21.32 16.03
CA MET A 60 -2.65 -20.73 14.85
C MET A 60 -1.21 -21.19 14.62
N ARG A 61 -0.64 -21.97 15.54
CA ARG A 61 0.77 -22.45 15.48
C ARG A 61 0.97 -23.75 14.72
N GLY A 62 -0.07 -24.40 14.28
CA GLY A 62 -0.02 -25.75 13.74
C GLY A 62 -0.15 -25.83 12.24
N ALA A 63 0.84 -25.40 11.46
CA ALA A 63 0.87 -25.73 10.04
C ALA A 63 2.31 -25.94 9.55
N GLY A 64 2.48 -27.07 8.92
CA GLY A 64 3.61 -27.66 8.29
C GLY A 64 4.92 -26.87 8.19
N GLU A 65 5.92 -27.29 8.95
CA GLU A 65 7.30 -26.84 8.77
C GLU A 65 7.81 -27.30 7.40
N VAL A 66 8.15 -26.34 6.54
CA VAL A 66 9.00 -26.61 5.39
C VAL A 66 10.45 -26.54 5.85
N SER A 67 11.24 -27.49 5.40
CA SER A 67 12.59 -27.79 5.86
C SER A 67 13.46 -26.59 6.26
N SER A 68 14.10 -26.67 7.40
CA SER A 68 15.02 -25.71 8.00
C SER A 68 16.34 -25.52 7.24
N GLY A 69 16.45 -25.93 6.01
CA GLY A 69 17.71 -25.98 5.29
C GLY A 69 17.74 -25.23 3.97
N VAL A 70 17.24 -23.97 3.92
CA VAL A 70 17.43 -23.13 2.74
C VAL A 70 18.93 -22.81 2.62
N LYS A 71 19.60 -23.43 1.64
CA LYS A 71 20.97 -23.04 1.26
C LYS A 71 20.87 -21.88 0.28
N LEU A 72 21.38 -20.75 0.67
CA LEU A 72 21.52 -19.62 -0.23
C LEU A 72 22.58 -19.94 -1.31
N PRO A 73 22.33 -19.53 -2.57
CA PRO A 73 23.38 -19.60 -3.58
C PRO A 73 24.56 -18.71 -3.18
N PRO A 74 25.77 -19.03 -3.62
CA PRO A 74 26.93 -18.17 -3.36
C PRO A 74 26.70 -16.79 -3.95
N SER A 75 27.11 -15.76 -3.23
CA SER A 75 27.09 -14.38 -3.72
C SER A 75 27.81 -14.28 -5.06
N PRO A 76 27.26 -13.61 -6.06
CA PRO A 76 27.97 -13.35 -7.31
C PRO A 76 29.23 -12.53 -7.04
N PRO A 77 30.30 -12.74 -7.81
CA PRO A 77 31.51 -11.96 -7.64
C PRO A 77 31.21 -10.47 -7.86
N VAL A 78 31.72 -9.64 -6.98
CA VAL A 78 31.66 -8.18 -7.11
C VAL A 78 32.60 -7.79 -8.27
N THR A 79 32.04 -7.27 -9.37
CA THR A 79 32.84 -6.71 -10.46
C THR A 79 33.04 -5.22 -10.20
N GLY A 80 34.30 -4.74 -10.29
CA GLY A 80 34.71 -3.43 -9.80
C GLY A 80 34.09 -2.19 -10.41
N ASP A 81 33.29 -2.31 -11.45
CA ASP A 81 32.69 -1.20 -12.21
C ASP A 81 31.25 -0.93 -11.81
N ARG A 82 30.68 -1.69 -10.89
CA ARG A 82 29.26 -1.55 -10.51
C ARG A 82 29.07 -0.37 -9.56
N LYS A 83 28.20 0.55 -9.92
CA LYS A 83 27.75 1.65 -9.05
C LYS A 83 27.03 1.14 -7.79
N ASN A 84 26.60 -0.12 -7.80
CA ASN A 84 25.89 -0.77 -6.73
C ASN A 84 26.53 -2.11 -6.37
N PRO A 85 27.62 -2.10 -5.61
CA PRO A 85 28.48 -3.27 -5.47
C PRO A 85 27.93 -4.40 -4.61
N VAL A 86 27.10 -4.16 -3.64
CA VAL A 86 26.62 -5.16 -2.66
C VAL A 86 25.67 -4.42 -1.72
N PRO A 87 24.90 -5.05 -0.88
CA PRO A 87 24.92 -6.42 -0.41
C PRO A 87 23.98 -7.38 -1.14
N SER A 88 23.53 -7.07 -2.31
CA SER A 88 22.66 -7.93 -3.08
C SER A 88 23.42 -8.99 -3.87
N TRP A 89 22.82 -10.17 -4.04
CA TRP A 89 23.39 -11.33 -4.71
C TRP A 89 22.32 -12.14 -5.43
N GLY A 90 22.71 -13.13 -6.23
CA GLY A 90 21.82 -14.05 -6.95
C GLY A 90 21.77 -13.80 -8.45
N LYS A 91 20.93 -14.57 -9.14
CA LYS A 91 20.71 -14.43 -10.57
C LYS A 91 20.02 -13.09 -10.86
N PRO A 92 20.39 -12.38 -11.93
CA PRO A 92 19.62 -11.24 -12.36
C PRO A 92 18.24 -11.65 -12.83
N LEU A 93 17.24 -10.82 -12.53
CA LEU A 93 15.91 -10.92 -13.13
C LEU A 93 15.96 -10.49 -14.60
N PRO A 94 15.00 -10.90 -15.45
CA PRO A 94 14.97 -10.46 -16.85
C PRO A 94 14.52 -9.00 -17.00
N TYR A 95 13.85 -8.43 -16.02
CA TYR A 95 13.31 -7.08 -15.97
C TYR A 95 13.68 -6.36 -14.68
N PRO A 96 13.58 -5.03 -14.64
CA PRO A 96 13.77 -4.27 -13.42
C PRO A 96 12.66 -4.51 -12.39
N VAL A 97 12.97 -4.15 -11.16
CA VAL A 97 12.03 -4.17 -10.03
C VAL A 97 11.90 -2.76 -9.46
N MET A 98 10.69 -2.22 -9.46
CA MET A 98 10.33 -1.02 -8.74
C MET A 98 10.09 -1.38 -7.27
N ILE A 99 10.65 -0.61 -6.34
CA ILE A 99 10.58 -0.88 -4.89
C ILE A 99 10.17 0.40 -4.15
N ALA A 100 9.17 0.29 -3.31
CA ALA A 100 8.85 1.30 -2.31
C ALA A 100 9.79 1.13 -1.10
N ASP A 101 10.84 1.93 -1.02
CA ASP A 101 11.83 1.93 0.07
C ASP A 101 11.33 2.86 1.18
N ARG A 102 10.30 2.40 1.92
CA ARG A 102 9.37 3.16 2.76
C ARG A 102 10.05 4.08 3.75
N ARG A 103 10.94 3.56 4.57
CA ARG A 103 11.61 4.35 5.62
C ARG A 103 12.76 5.22 5.10
N ASN A 104 13.13 5.04 3.86
CA ASN A 104 14.01 5.95 3.13
C ASN A 104 13.22 7.03 2.36
N ASN A 105 11.89 6.98 2.40
CA ASN A 105 10.99 7.91 1.71
C ASN A 105 11.31 8.05 0.22
N ARG A 106 11.48 6.92 -0.46
CA ARG A 106 11.80 6.91 -1.90
C ARG A 106 11.23 5.70 -2.60
N LEU A 107 10.99 5.86 -3.89
CA LEU A 107 10.84 4.77 -4.83
C LEU A 107 12.17 4.59 -5.56
N ILE A 108 12.59 3.36 -5.74
CA ILE A 108 13.77 3.04 -6.54
C ILE A 108 13.47 1.92 -7.52
N GLU A 109 14.03 2.02 -8.70
CA GLU A 109 13.95 0.95 -9.66
C GLU A 109 15.34 0.32 -9.83
N ILE A 110 15.37 -1.00 -9.68
CA ILE A 110 16.58 -1.80 -9.69
C ILE A 110 16.64 -2.59 -10.98
N ALA A 111 17.65 -2.31 -11.81
CA ALA A 111 17.92 -3.07 -13.02
C ALA A 111 18.31 -4.54 -12.71
N PRO A 112 18.20 -5.46 -13.69
CA PRO A 112 18.59 -6.87 -13.52
C PRO A 112 20.02 -7.07 -13.04
N ASP A 113 20.92 -6.13 -13.30
CA ASP A 113 22.31 -6.13 -12.80
C ASP A 113 22.45 -5.44 -11.43
N LYS A 114 21.32 -5.08 -10.80
CA LYS A 114 21.17 -4.50 -9.47
C LYS A 114 21.65 -3.05 -9.34
N GLN A 115 21.79 -2.34 -10.44
CA GLN A 115 21.99 -0.90 -10.43
C GLN A 115 20.64 -0.18 -10.22
N ILE A 116 20.67 0.92 -9.46
CA ILE A 116 19.53 1.84 -9.40
C ILE A 116 19.51 2.63 -10.71
N ILE A 117 18.46 2.47 -11.51
CA ILE A 117 18.28 3.15 -12.80
C ILE A 117 17.28 4.28 -12.73
N TRP A 118 16.41 4.27 -11.74
CA TRP A 118 15.42 5.30 -11.51
C TRP A 118 15.21 5.52 -10.01
N GLU A 119 14.98 6.76 -9.59
CA GLU A 119 14.73 7.13 -8.19
C GLU A 119 13.79 8.33 -8.10
N PHE A 120 12.86 8.28 -7.13
CA PHE A 120 11.92 9.35 -6.81
C PHE A 120 11.65 9.36 -5.28
N PRO A 121 11.45 10.52 -4.62
CA PRO A 121 11.45 11.83 -5.24
C PRO A 121 12.87 12.34 -5.49
N SER A 122 12.93 13.39 -6.34
CA SER A 122 14.11 14.26 -6.37
C SER A 122 14.35 14.80 -4.94
N PRO A 123 15.61 14.99 -4.50
CA PRO A 123 15.98 15.40 -3.14
C PRO A 123 15.28 16.64 -2.55
N ASN A 124 14.52 17.37 -3.37
CA ASN A 124 13.86 18.61 -3.01
C ASN A 124 12.37 18.47 -2.64
N LEU A 125 11.79 17.27 -2.70
CA LEU A 125 10.37 17.08 -2.36
C LEU A 125 10.22 16.81 -0.86
N LYS A 126 9.82 17.82 -0.09
CA LYS A 126 9.74 17.76 1.38
C LYS A 126 8.50 17.05 1.94
N VAL A 127 7.52 16.72 1.10
CA VAL A 127 6.22 16.19 1.52
C VAL A 127 5.99 14.73 1.18
N TYR A 128 6.94 14.08 0.56
CA TYR A 128 6.86 12.65 0.20
C TYR A 128 7.48 11.81 1.31
N ARG A 129 6.68 10.94 1.95
CA ARG A 129 7.18 10.11 3.03
C ARG A 129 6.29 8.90 3.34
N GLY A 130 6.93 7.82 3.76
CA GLY A 130 6.22 6.62 4.19
C GLY A 130 5.44 5.96 3.06
N ASN A 131 6.03 6.00 1.84
CA ASN A 131 5.48 5.31 0.69
C ASN A 131 5.44 3.82 0.99
N GLU A 132 4.25 3.26 0.93
CA GLU A 132 4.01 1.85 1.20
C GLU A 132 3.98 1.07 -0.10
N ASP A 133 2.96 1.20 -0.90
CA ASP A 133 2.86 0.52 -2.16
C ASP A 133 3.27 1.34 -3.36
N VAL A 134 3.73 0.63 -4.38
CA VAL A 134 4.00 1.16 -5.70
C VAL A 134 3.62 0.15 -6.78
N ASN A 135 2.77 0.56 -7.71
CA ASN A 135 2.40 -0.26 -8.86
C ASN A 135 2.41 0.56 -10.15
N PHE A 136 2.91 -0.04 -11.24
CA PHE A 136 2.81 0.57 -12.56
C PHE A 136 1.35 0.67 -13.02
N SER A 137 1.03 1.74 -13.72
CA SER A 137 -0.22 1.80 -14.49
C SER A 137 -0.22 0.74 -15.60
N PRO A 138 -1.40 0.33 -16.09
CA PRO A 138 -1.49 -0.67 -17.16
C PRO A 138 -0.74 -0.32 -18.45
N ASP A 139 -0.44 0.96 -18.68
CA ASP A 139 0.35 1.47 -19.80
C ASP A 139 1.84 1.68 -19.49
N GLY A 140 2.26 1.44 -18.24
CA GLY A 140 3.62 1.61 -17.76
C GLY A 140 4.07 3.06 -17.54
N ASN A 141 3.30 4.07 -17.97
CA ASN A 141 3.76 5.46 -17.98
C ASN A 141 3.66 6.18 -16.63
N ARG A 142 2.96 5.58 -15.67
CA ARG A 142 2.68 6.18 -14.37
C ARG A 142 2.84 5.14 -13.27
N LEU A 143 3.10 5.63 -12.07
CA LEU A 143 3.10 4.84 -10.84
C LEU A 143 1.95 5.30 -9.96
N ALA A 144 1.18 4.35 -9.44
CA ALA A 144 0.27 4.55 -8.35
C ALA A 144 1.03 4.30 -7.04
N VAL A 145 0.88 5.17 -6.07
CA VAL A 145 1.62 5.11 -4.80
C VAL A 145 0.69 5.45 -3.64
N SER A 146 0.77 4.68 -2.57
CA SER A 146 0.18 5.01 -1.27
C SER A 146 1.26 5.52 -0.32
N GLU A 147 0.92 6.52 0.49
CA GLU A 147 1.72 6.97 1.64
C GLU A 147 0.93 6.74 2.92
N GLU A 148 1.03 5.56 3.49
CA GLU A 148 0.27 5.15 4.67
C GLU A 148 0.50 6.08 5.86
N ASP A 149 1.76 6.41 6.12
CA ASP A 149 2.17 7.26 7.24
C ASP A 149 1.81 8.76 7.04
N ASN A 150 1.47 9.16 5.81
CA ASN A 150 1.13 10.54 5.43
C ASN A 150 -0.36 10.73 5.12
N PHE A 151 -1.11 9.64 5.01
CA PHE A 151 -2.55 9.58 4.74
C PHE A 151 -2.95 10.15 3.37
N ASP A 152 -2.13 9.92 2.36
CA ASP A 152 -2.39 10.36 1.01
C ASP A 152 -1.97 9.33 -0.07
N LEU A 153 -2.36 9.62 -1.30
CA LEU A 153 -2.15 8.80 -2.48
C LEU A 153 -1.59 9.66 -3.59
N HIS A 154 -0.76 9.09 -4.44
CA HIS A 154 -0.12 9.81 -5.51
C HIS A 154 -0.17 9.07 -6.86
N ILE A 155 -0.18 9.85 -7.94
CA ILE A 155 0.22 9.39 -9.26
C ILE A 155 1.53 10.10 -9.61
N VAL A 156 2.54 9.30 -9.90
CA VAL A 156 3.85 9.77 -10.37
C VAL A 156 3.96 9.51 -11.87
N ASP A 157 4.31 10.53 -12.64
CA ASP A 157 4.70 10.36 -14.04
C ASP A 157 6.11 9.76 -14.07
N TYR A 158 6.26 8.59 -14.69
CA TYR A 158 7.49 7.83 -14.66
C TYR A 158 8.64 8.57 -15.36
N ASP A 159 8.40 9.07 -16.59
CA ASP A 159 9.43 9.74 -17.37
C ASP A 159 9.84 11.09 -16.76
N LYS A 160 8.85 11.86 -16.31
CA LYS A 160 9.10 13.20 -15.73
C LYS A 160 9.59 13.16 -14.29
N ARG A 161 9.43 12.01 -13.61
CA ARG A 161 9.70 11.86 -12.16
C ARG A 161 9.01 12.97 -11.35
N ALA A 162 7.72 13.11 -11.57
CA ALA A 162 6.93 14.20 -11.00
C ALA A 162 5.56 13.72 -10.52
N LEU A 163 5.11 14.25 -9.38
CA LEU A 163 3.72 14.07 -8.93
C LEU A 163 2.79 14.76 -9.93
N THR A 164 1.81 14.02 -10.43
CA THR A 164 0.77 14.54 -11.34
C THR A 164 -0.60 14.59 -10.70
N TRP A 165 -0.78 13.88 -9.61
CA TRP A 165 -2.01 13.85 -8.83
C TRP A 165 -1.72 13.48 -7.38
N THR A 166 -2.54 14.04 -6.47
CA THR A 166 -2.54 13.70 -5.04
C THR A 166 -3.97 13.67 -4.52
N TYR A 167 -4.29 12.66 -3.70
CA TYR A 167 -5.54 12.58 -2.96
C TYR A 167 -5.25 12.28 -1.49
N GLY A 168 -5.98 12.90 -0.59
CA GLY A 168 -5.68 12.88 0.82
C GLY A 168 -5.14 14.23 1.28
N VAL A 169 -4.85 14.35 2.55
CA VAL A 169 -4.27 15.56 3.15
C VAL A 169 -3.11 15.12 4.04
N PRO A 170 -1.87 15.50 3.71
CA PRO A 170 -0.70 15.13 4.50
C PRO A 170 -0.89 15.39 6.00
N ASP A 171 -0.48 14.44 6.83
CA ASP A 171 -0.59 14.47 8.30
C ASP A 171 -2.02 14.54 8.86
N ARG A 172 -3.05 14.41 8.02
CA ARG A 172 -4.44 14.57 8.45
C ARG A 172 -5.27 13.34 8.13
N ARG A 173 -5.35 12.42 9.06
CA ARG A 173 -6.23 11.26 8.95
C ARG A 173 -7.70 11.59 9.20
N GLY A 174 -8.59 10.84 8.56
CA GLY A 174 -10.04 10.95 8.75
C GLY A 174 -10.82 10.10 7.77
N SER A 175 -12.16 10.11 7.90
CA SER A 175 -13.08 9.37 7.01
C SER A 175 -13.98 10.27 6.17
N GLY A 176 -13.86 11.59 6.35
CA GLY A 176 -14.63 12.59 5.57
C GLY A 176 -14.15 12.67 4.11
N PRO A 177 -14.82 13.49 3.28
CA PRO A 177 -14.41 13.71 1.90
C PRO A 177 -12.95 14.17 1.81
N GLY A 178 -12.18 13.53 0.92
CA GLY A 178 -10.77 13.85 0.71
C GLY A 178 -9.84 13.46 1.87
N LEU A 179 -10.29 12.68 2.85
CA LEU A 179 -9.47 12.20 3.96
C LEU A 179 -9.35 10.68 3.93
N LEU A 180 -8.17 10.20 4.31
CA LEU A 180 -7.81 8.79 4.43
C LEU A 180 -7.31 8.49 5.85
N ASN A 181 -7.19 7.22 6.18
CA ASN A 181 -6.72 6.79 7.49
C ASN A 181 -5.93 5.48 7.36
N TYR A 182 -4.63 5.61 7.16
CA TYR A 182 -3.74 4.52 6.80
C TYR A 182 -4.16 3.88 5.47
N PRO A 183 -4.07 4.63 4.34
CA PRO A 183 -4.27 4.05 3.02
C PRO A 183 -3.13 3.10 2.71
N ASP A 184 -3.50 1.93 2.25
CA ASP A 184 -2.60 0.89 1.78
C ASP A 184 -3.01 0.51 0.35
N ASP A 185 -2.31 -0.35 -0.28
CA ASP A 185 -2.48 -0.76 -1.68
C ASP A 185 -2.88 0.37 -2.65
N ALA A 186 -2.23 0.44 -3.77
CA ALA A 186 -2.40 1.55 -4.71
C ALA A 186 -2.31 1.07 -6.15
N HIS A 187 -3.42 1.13 -6.90
CA HIS A 187 -3.41 0.76 -8.31
C HIS A 187 -4.13 1.78 -9.19
N LEU A 188 -3.61 1.96 -10.40
CA LEU A 188 -4.34 2.59 -11.49
C LEU A 188 -5.05 1.51 -12.30
N LEU A 189 -6.35 1.68 -12.49
CA LEU A 189 -7.18 0.79 -13.27
C LEU A 189 -7.11 1.17 -14.76
N ALA A 190 -7.49 0.24 -15.65
CA ALA A 190 -7.44 0.45 -17.09
C ALA A 190 -8.29 1.65 -17.58
N ASP A 191 -9.32 2.02 -16.82
CA ASP A 191 -10.16 3.21 -17.09
C ASP A 191 -9.60 4.50 -16.50
N GLY A 192 -8.39 4.46 -15.93
CA GLY A 192 -7.70 5.60 -15.33
C GLY A 192 -8.15 5.96 -13.91
N LYS A 193 -9.05 5.18 -13.30
CA LYS A 193 -9.43 5.37 -11.91
C LYS A 193 -8.35 4.83 -10.98
N PHE A 194 -8.26 5.40 -9.77
CA PHE A 194 -7.36 4.96 -8.72
C PHE A 194 -8.13 4.10 -7.71
N ILE A 195 -7.59 2.95 -7.33
CA ILE A 195 -8.15 2.11 -6.26
C ILE A 195 -7.17 2.00 -5.11
N THR A 196 -7.70 1.99 -3.88
CA THR A 196 -6.92 1.86 -2.64
C THR A 196 -7.75 1.21 -1.53
N ALA A 197 -7.08 0.54 -0.62
CA ALA A 197 -7.63 0.11 0.66
C ALA A 197 -7.37 1.22 1.71
N ASP A 198 -8.41 1.66 2.40
CA ASP A 198 -8.35 2.68 3.46
C ASP A 198 -8.57 1.98 4.82
N ILE A 199 -7.49 1.37 5.33
CA ILE A 199 -7.47 0.32 6.37
C ILE A 199 -8.31 0.71 7.59
N ARG A 200 -7.96 1.83 8.23
CA ARG A 200 -8.57 2.25 9.49
C ARG A 200 -9.96 2.84 9.33
N ASN A 201 -10.35 3.15 8.11
CA ASN A 201 -11.72 3.50 7.77
C ASN A 201 -12.55 2.28 7.35
N CYS A 202 -11.93 1.09 7.29
CA CYS A 202 -12.60 -0.18 6.95
C CYS A 202 -13.34 -0.12 5.61
N ARG A 203 -12.69 0.47 4.60
CA ARG A 203 -13.27 0.66 3.27
C ARG A 203 -12.21 0.51 2.16
N VAL A 204 -12.68 0.16 0.97
CA VAL A 204 -11.96 0.28 -0.29
C VAL A 204 -12.58 1.42 -1.09
N LEU A 205 -11.77 2.27 -1.68
CA LEU A 205 -12.19 3.41 -2.48
C LEU A 205 -11.74 3.26 -3.93
N ILE A 206 -12.61 3.66 -4.84
CA ILE A 206 -12.27 3.88 -6.25
C ILE A 206 -12.53 5.36 -6.52
N ILE A 207 -11.47 6.06 -6.92
CA ILE A 207 -11.42 7.52 -7.01
C ILE A 207 -11.17 7.91 -8.48
N ASP A 208 -11.84 8.95 -8.94
CA ASP A 208 -11.55 9.56 -10.25
C ASP A 208 -10.49 10.66 -10.07
N PRO A 209 -9.27 10.48 -10.64
CA PRO A 209 -8.25 11.52 -10.54
C PRO A 209 -8.61 12.82 -11.28
N ALA A 210 -9.58 12.80 -12.18
CA ALA A 210 -9.95 13.98 -12.95
C ALA A 210 -10.64 15.07 -12.10
N ASP A 211 -11.40 14.66 -11.07
CA ASP A 211 -12.17 15.58 -10.21
C ASP A 211 -12.13 15.24 -8.73
N ASN A 212 -11.36 14.22 -8.34
CA ASN A 212 -11.24 13.69 -6.98
C ASN A 212 -12.56 13.11 -6.42
N SER A 213 -13.51 12.76 -7.26
CA SER A 213 -14.74 12.11 -6.82
C SER A 213 -14.50 10.64 -6.46
N VAL A 214 -15.12 10.20 -5.38
CA VAL A 214 -15.21 8.77 -5.05
C VAL A 214 -16.33 8.15 -5.89
N VAL A 215 -15.95 7.39 -6.92
CA VAL A 215 -16.91 6.78 -7.87
C VAL A 215 -17.47 5.45 -7.36
N SER A 216 -16.74 4.79 -6.44
CA SER A 216 -17.21 3.59 -5.76
C SER A 216 -16.55 3.47 -4.38
N GLN A 217 -17.31 2.93 -3.44
CA GLN A 217 -16.83 2.60 -2.10
C GLN A 217 -17.42 1.27 -1.66
N TRP A 218 -16.57 0.37 -1.19
CA TRP A 218 -16.97 -0.81 -0.46
C TRP A 218 -16.53 -0.67 0.99
N GLY A 219 -17.33 -1.21 1.90
CA GLY A 219 -17.13 -0.97 3.32
C GLY A 219 -17.80 0.31 3.82
N THR A 220 -18.07 0.35 5.11
CA THR A 220 -18.70 1.49 5.80
C THR A 220 -17.73 2.01 6.86
N PRO A 221 -17.30 3.29 6.80
CA PRO A 221 -16.40 3.85 7.80
C PRO A 221 -16.88 3.61 9.23
N GLY A 222 -15.96 3.10 10.07
CA GLY A 222 -16.23 2.78 11.47
C GLY A 222 -17.01 1.48 11.73
N LYS A 223 -17.36 0.73 10.68
CA LYS A 223 -17.98 -0.60 10.80
C LYS A 223 -17.02 -1.68 10.31
N CYS A 224 -16.02 -1.96 11.11
CA CYS A 224 -14.96 -2.91 10.80
C CYS A 224 -15.39 -4.34 11.14
N LYS A 225 -16.12 -4.95 10.22
CA LYS A 225 -16.63 -6.32 10.33
C LYS A 225 -16.73 -6.93 8.94
N HIS A 226 -16.34 -8.19 8.83
CA HIS A 226 -16.45 -8.94 7.58
C HIS A 226 -17.91 -9.17 7.17
N ASN A 227 -18.34 -8.51 6.12
CA ASN A 227 -19.58 -8.69 5.37
C ASN A 227 -19.50 -7.91 4.05
N PRO A 228 -18.59 -8.30 3.15
CA PRO A 228 -18.39 -7.58 1.89
C PRO A 228 -19.64 -7.63 1.00
N PRO A 229 -19.92 -6.60 0.21
CA PRO A 229 -19.17 -5.33 0.12
C PRO A 229 -19.63 -4.27 1.12
N GLU A 230 -20.68 -4.51 1.94
CA GLU A 230 -21.29 -3.52 2.83
C GLU A 230 -20.36 -3.08 3.96
N THR A 231 -19.61 -4.03 4.51
CA THR A 231 -18.58 -3.75 5.52
C THR A 231 -17.36 -4.64 5.32
N LEU A 232 -16.17 -4.09 5.62
CA LEU A 232 -14.90 -4.77 5.52
C LEU A 232 -14.18 -4.72 6.88
N ASN A 233 -13.39 -5.74 7.18
CA ASN A 233 -12.74 -5.85 8.49
C ASN A 233 -11.25 -5.51 8.40
N TYR A 234 -10.94 -4.20 8.33
CA TYR A 234 -9.59 -3.67 8.12
C TYR A 234 -9.01 -4.18 6.79
N PRO A 235 -9.54 -3.73 5.63
CA PRO A 235 -8.98 -4.13 4.34
C PRO A 235 -7.56 -3.59 4.20
N ASN A 236 -6.63 -4.45 3.77
CA ASN A 236 -5.24 -4.08 3.51
C ASN A 236 -5.00 -3.96 2.00
N GLY A 237 -5.28 -5.00 1.24
CA GLY A 237 -5.12 -5.02 -0.22
C GLY A 237 -6.43 -4.80 -0.98
N ALA A 238 -6.33 -4.20 -2.16
CA ALA A 238 -7.40 -4.01 -3.13
C ALA A 238 -6.87 -4.19 -4.56
N THR A 239 -6.35 -5.37 -4.85
CA THR A 239 -5.57 -5.68 -6.06
C THR A 239 -6.47 -5.95 -7.26
N PRO A 240 -6.33 -5.23 -8.38
CA PRO A 240 -7.11 -5.48 -9.58
C PRO A 240 -6.66 -6.77 -10.30
N MET A 241 -7.63 -7.48 -10.87
CA MET A 241 -7.43 -8.65 -11.71
C MET A 241 -7.63 -8.29 -13.19
N GLU A 242 -7.07 -9.07 -14.12
CA GLU A 242 -7.22 -8.83 -15.57
C GLU A 242 -8.67 -8.72 -16.06
N ASN A 243 -9.57 -9.46 -15.43
CA ASN A 243 -10.99 -9.44 -15.81
C ASN A 243 -11.77 -8.26 -15.21
N GLY A 244 -11.09 -7.36 -14.50
CA GLY A 244 -11.67 -6.18 -13.85
C GLY A 244 -12.23 -6.41 -12.46
N ASP A 245 -12.25 -7.65 -11.94
CA ASP A 245 -12.56 -7.93 -10.54
C ASP A 245 -11.42 -7.46 -9.64
N ILE A 246 -11.69 -7.36 -8.35
CA ILE A 246 -10.72 -6.92 -7.34
C ILE A 246 -10.58 -8.01 -6.28
N LEU A 247 -9.35 -8.34 -5.92
CA LEU A 247 -9.06 -9.09 -4.71
C LEU A 247 -8.93 -8.12 -3.54
N VAL A 248 -9.69 -8.36 -2.48
CA VAL A 248 -9.63 -7.57 -1.25
C VAL A 248 -9.16 -8.47 -0.13
N THR A 249 -8.08 -8.09 0.54
CA THR A 249 -7.61 -8.74 1.77
C THR A 249 -8.18 -8.00 2.98
N GLU A 250 -8.54 -8.74 4.02
CA GLU A 250 -8.98 -8.18 5.30
C GLU A 250 -8.10 -8.74 6.41
N ILE A 251 -7.45 -7.86 7.17
CA ILE A 251 -6.47 -8.21 8.21
C ILE A 251 -7.09 -9.15 9.25
N THR A 252 -8.23 -8.75 9.80
CA THR A 252 -8.85 -9.52 10.88
C THR A 252 -9.50 -10.78 10.33
N ASP A 253 -9.16 -11.92 10.94
CA ASP A 253 -9.64 -13.25 10.54
C ASP A 253 -9.14 -13.74 9.17
N ALA A 254 -8.19 -13.04 8.55
CA ALA A 254 -7.51 -13.43 7.32
C ALA A 254 -8.47 -13.75 6.14
N TRP A 255 -9.44 -12.87 5.90
CA TRP A 255 -10.33 -13.01 4.77
C TRP A 255 -9.71 -12.48 3.48
N ILE A 256 -9.98 -13.18 2.39
CA ILE A 256 -9.76 -12.71 1.02
C ILE A 256 -11.07 -12.84 0.27
N SER A 257 -11.47 -11.75 -0.39
CA SER A 257 -12.71 -11.69 -1.17
C SER A 257 -12.40 -11.28 -2.60
N ARG A 258 -13.02 -11.95 -3.58
CA ARG A 258 -13.07 -11.48 -4.96
C ARG A 258 -14.39 -10.75 -5.17
N ILE A 259 -14.31 -9.50 -5.56
CA ILE A 259 -15.46 -8.60 -5.72
C ILE A 259 -15.43 -8.04 -7.14
N THR A 260 -16.56 -8.06 -7.85
CA THR A 260 -16.64 -7.43 -9.17
C THR A 260 -16.60 -5.91 -9.05
N ARG A 261 -16.31 -5.23 -10.14
CA ARG A 261 -16.25 -3.77 -10.20
C ARG A 261 -17.54 -3.09 -9.69
N GLU A 262 -18.70 -3.76 -9.85
CA GLU A 262 -20.01 -3.31 -9.40
C GLU A 262 -20.29 -3.65 -7.93
N GLY A 263 -19.36 -4.26 -7.23
CA GLY A 263 -19.49 -4.61 -5.81
C GLY A 263 -20.14 -5.96 -5.54
N LYS A 264 -20.28 -6.84 -6.54
CA LYS A 264 -20.80 -8.19 -6.31
C LYS A 264 -19.69 -9.12 -5.83
N VAL A 265 -19.87 -9.74 -4.67
CA VAL A 265 -18.96 -10.78 -4.17
C VAL A 265 -19.06 -12.02 -5.03
N VAL A 266 -17.96 -12.42 -5.64
CA VAL A 266 -17.83 -13.66 -6.41
C VAL A 266 -17.57 -14.84 -5.46
N TRP A 267 -16.62 -14.64 -4.56
CA TRP A 267 -16.32 -15.54 -3.45
C TRP A 267 -15.64 -14.77 -2.32
N SER A 268 -15.73 -15.35 -1.11
CA SER A 268 -15.02 -14.86 0.06
C SER A 268 -14.60 -16.05 0.91
N VAL A 269 -13.30 -16.14 1.24
CA VAL A 269 -12.71 -17.27 1.95
C VAL A 269 -11.64 -16.81 2.94
N LYS A 270 -11.44 -17.57 4.00
CA LYS A 270 -10.28 -17.39 4.88
C LYS A 270 -9.04 -17.98 4.21
N ALA A 271 -7.98 -17.19 4.12
CA ALA A 271 -6.70 -17.65 3.60
C ALA A 271 -6.13 -18.76 4.48
N PRO A 272 -5.78 -19.91 3.90
CA PRO A 272 -5.23 -21.02 4.70
C PRO A 272 -3.82 -20.66 5.20
N ASN A 273 -3.52 -21.01 6.45
CA ASN A 273 -2.21 -20.82 7.09
C ASN A 273 -1.74 -19.36 7.24
N ILE A 274 -2.58 -18.38 6.97
CA ILE A 274 -2.30 -16.94 7.06
C ILE A 274 -2.94 -16.37 8.31
N ARG A 275 -2.25 -15.46 8.97
CA ARG A 275 -2.71 -14.73 10.16
C ARG A 275 -3.09 -13.29 9.85
N TYR A 276 -2.20 -12.63 9.14
CA TYR A 276 -2.33 -11.26 8.70
C TYR A 276 -2.08 -11.22 7.19
N PRO A 277 -3.12 -11.40 6.36
CA PRO A 277 -2.94 -11.26 4.93
C PRO A 277 -2.64 -9.79 4.63
N SER A 278 -1.46 -9.53 4.13
CA SER A 278 -1.16 -8.26 3.50
C SER A 278 -1.72 -8.29 2.07
N ASP A 279 -0.93 -8.10 1.05
CA ASP A 279 -1.45 -8.13 -0.29
C ASP A 279 -1.68 -9.54 -0.83
N ALA A 280 -2.71 -9.66 -1.64
CA ALA A 280 -2.99 -10.88 -2.38
C ALA A 280 -3.07 -10.60 -3.88
N PHE A 281 -2.36 -11.41 -4.65
CA PHE A 281 -2.34 -11.34 -6.11
C PHE A 281 -2.92 -12.61 -6.73
N PRO A 282 -3.51 -12.52 -7.94
CA PRO A 282 -3.78 -13.72 -8.72
C PRO A 282 -2.45 -14.34 -9.16
N THR A 283 -2.40 -15.67 -9.27
CA THR A 283 -1.33 -16.34 -10.03
C THR A 283 -1.38 -15.92 -11.49
N VAL A 284 -0.27 -16.06 -12.21
CA VAL A 284 -0.17 -15.65 -13.63
C VAL A 284 -1.27 -16.29 -14.50
N ASP A 285 -1.70 -17.50 -14.17
CA ASP A 285 -2.82 -18.16 -14.88
C ASP A 285 -4.21 -17.74 -14.37
N GLY A 286 -4.27 -16.85 -13.39
CA GLY A 286 -5.51 -16.30 -12.81
C GLY A 286 -6.37 -17.28 -12.00
N LYS A 287 -5.89 -18.52 -11.77
CA LYS A 287 -6.71 -19.57 -11.15
C LYS A 287 -6.57 -19.65 -9.64
N GLN A 288 -5.44 -19.24 -9.12
CA GLN A 288 -5.11 -19.34 -7.70
C GLN A 288 -4.78 -17.94 -7.14
N VAL A 289 -4.66 -17.86 -5.84
CA VAL A 289 -4.28 -16.64 -5.13
C VAL A 289 -2.97 -16.87 -4.41
N ILE A 290 -2.03 -15.94 -4.57
CA ILE A 290 -0.83 -15.84 -3.78
C ILE A 290 -1.03 -14.76 -2.73
N VAL A 291 -0.61 -15.01 -1.49
CA VAL A 291 -0.75 -14.05 -0.37
C VAL A 291 0.43 -14.15 0.57
N ALA A 292 0.90 -13.00 1.03
CA ALA A 292 1.91 -12.87 2.07
C ALA A 292 1.27 -12.76 3.45
N ASP A 293 1.92 -13.36 4.47
CA ASP A 293 1.56 -13.27 5.89
C ASP A 293 2.45 -12.23 6.57
N PHE A 294 1.90 -11.06 6.85
CA PHE A 294 2.62 -9.98 7.54
C PHE A 294 2.84 -10.33 9.01
N TRP A 295 3.69 -11.32 9.23
CA TRP A 295 3.97 -11.91 10.53
C TRP A 295 5.44 -12.34 10.68
N LYS A 296 5.83 -12.71 11.91
CA LYS A 296 7.14 -13.30 12.20
C LYS A 296 7.02 -14.67 12.87
N PRO A 297 7.64 -15.74 12.35
CA PRO A 297 8.18 -15.81 11.01
C PRO A 297 7.10 -15.68 9.93
N GLY A 298 7.42 -14.94 8.87
CA GLY A 298 6.51 -14.72 7.75
C GLY A 298 6.30 -15.96 6.90
N ARG A 299 5.27 -15.92 6.08
CA ARG A 299 4.88 -17.01 5.19
C ARG A 299 4.31 -16.48 3.90
N VAL A 300 4.46 -17.22 2.83
CA VAL A 300 3.76 -16.99 1.57
C VAL A 300 3.06 -18.27 1.16
N VAL A 301 1.78 -18.19 0.81
CA VAL A 301 1.02 -19.34 0.29
C VAL A 301 0.42 -19.04 -1.07
N ILE A 302 0.34 -20.09 -1.90
CA ILE A 302 -0.54 -20.11 -3.08
C ILE A 302 -1.61 -21.16 -2.81
N PHE A 303 -2.87 -20.74 -2.98
CA PHE A 303 -4.00 -21.62 -2.73
C PHE A 303 -5.11 -21.47 -3.76
N ASP A 304 -5.88 -22.51 -3.94
CA ASP A 304 -7.10 -22.51 -4.74
C ASP A 304 -8.26 -21.96 -3.89
N PRO A 305 -8.88 -20.83 -4.26
CA PRO A 305 -9.94 -20.22 -3.46
C PRO A 305 -11.22 -21.07 -3.38
N ALA A 306 -11.50 -21.93 -4.37
CA ALA A 306 -12.69 -22.77 -4.37
C ALA A 306 -12.59 -23.93 -3.36
N THR A 307 -11.40 -24.52 -3.24
CA THR A 307 -11.14 -25.66 -2.36
C THR A 307 -10.43 -25.28 -1.08
N ARG A 308 -9.82 -24.12 -1.02
CA ARG A 308 -8.90 -23.63 0.01
C ARG A 308 -7.65 -24.51 0.18
N LYS A 309 -7.34 -25.32 -0.82
CA LYS A 309 -6.17 -26.18 -0.81
C LYS A 309 -4.92 -25.36 -1.10
N VAL A 310 -3.95 -25.39 -0.20
CA VAL A 310 -2.61 -24.85 -0.43
C VAL A 310 -1.91 -25.74 -1.48
N THR A 311 -1.44 -25.11 -2.54
CA THR A 311 -0.73 -25.76 -3.65
C THR A 311 0.77 -25.49 -3.61
N TRP A 312 1.14 -24.39 -2.96
CA TRP A 312 2.53 -24.02 -2.71
C TRP A 312 2.63 -23.19 -1.44
N GLU A 313 3.72 -23.34 -0.71
CA GLU A 313 3.99 -22.59 0.50
C GLU A 313 5.49 -22.35 0.65
N TYR A 314 5.87 -21.14 1.06
CA TYR A 314 7.20 -20.82 1.55
C TYR A 314 7.08 -20.46 3.03
N TYR A 315 7.72 -21.24 3.86
CA TYR A 315 7.80 -21.01 5.29
C TYR A 315 9.13 -21.54 5.84
N VAL A 316 9.90 -20.65 6.46
CA VAL A 316 11.16 -20.98 7.12
C VAL A 316 11.11 -20.38 8.54
N LYS A 317 11.27 -21.25 9.54
CA LYS A 317 11.10 -20.86 10.95
C LYS A 317 12.19 -19.90 11.43
N GLU A 318 13.45 -20.14 11.01
CA GLU A 318 14.62 -19.38 11.46
C GLU A 318 15.75 -19.42 10.44
N GLY A 319 16.77 -18.61 10.62
CA GLY A 319 17.93 -18.53 9.73
C GLY A 319 17.71 -17.58 8.55
N GLU A 320 18.60 -17.66 7.54
CA GLU A 320 18.63 -16.72 6.42
C GLU A 320 17.36 -16.72 5.56
N GLY A 321 16.69 -17.85 5.44
CA GLY A 321 15.45 -17.97 4.68
C GLY A 321 14.20 -17.46 5.40
N ALA A 322 14.28 -17.23 6.73
CA ALA A 322 13.10 -16.83 7.49
C ALA A 322 12.67 -15.40 7.14
N LEU A 323 11.38 -15.25 6.84
CA LEU A 323 10.74 -13.96 6.56
C LEU A 323 10.37 -13.25 7.85
N ASP A 324 10.32 -11.92 7.78
CA ASP A 324 9.92 -11.06 8.90
C ASP A 324 8.96 -9.98 8.40
N HIS A 325 7.65 -10.17 8.61
CA HIS A 325 6.58 -9.26 8.18
C HIS A 325 6.65 -8.97 6.68
N SER A 326 6.49 -10.02 5.86
CA SER A 326 6.41 -9.83 4.41
C SER A 326 5.06 -9.23 4.01
N SER A 327 5.11 -8.08 3.32
CA SER A 327 3.91 -7.37 2.85
C SER A 327 3.39 -7.92 1.54
N LEU A 328 4.26 -8.26 0.61
CA LEU A 328 3.88 -8.57 -0.76
C LEU A 328 4.54 -9.85 -1.26
N ALA A 329 3.80 -10.64 -2.04
CA ALA A 329 4.34 -11.74 -2.82
C ALA A 329 3.67 -11.81 -4.20
N ARG A 330 4.48 -11.94 -5.26
CA ARG A 330 4.01 -12.01 -6.66
C ARG A 330 4.68 -13.16 -7.41
N GLU A 331 3.94 -13.81 -8.29
CA GLU A 331 4.49 -14.79 -9.23
C GLU A 331 5.15 -14.06 -10.41
N LEU A 332 6.37 -14.43 -10.76
CA LEU A 332 7.06 -13.91 -11.93
C LEU A 332 6.44 -14.47 -13.21
N PRO A 333 6.11 -13.63 -14.22
CA PRO A 333 5.31 -14.06 -15.36
C PRO A 333 6.01 -15.06 -16.29
N ASP A 334 7.33 -15.08 -16.30
CA ASP A 334 8.15 -15.91 -17.21
C ASP A 334 8.67 -17.20 -16.58
N THR A 335 8.99 -17.19 -15.28
CA THR A 335 9.57 -18.36 -14.61
C THR A 335 8.64 -19.03 -13.61
N GLY A 336 7.62 -18.32 -13.13
CA GLY A 336 6.76 -18.74 -12.04
C GLY A 336 7.42 -18.73 -10.67
N ASP A 337 8.65 -18.20 -10.56
CA ASP A 337 9.31 -17.94 -9.28
C ASP A 337 8.59 -16.84 -8.49
N ILE A 338 8.86 -16.72 -7.22
CA ILE A 338 8.09 -15.86 -6.34
C ILE A 338 8.93 -14.68 -5.86
N LEU A 339 8.57 -13.47 -6.27
CA LEU A 339 9.07 -12.24 -5.68
C LEU A 339 8.39 -12.04 -4.32
N ILE A 340 9.15 -11.68 -3.30
CA ILE A 340 8.65 -11.41 -1.93
C ILE A 340 9.34 -10.15 -1.42
N VAL A 341 8.55 -9.22 -0.91
CA VAL A 341 9.03 -8.10 -0.11
C VAL A 341 9.08 -8.56 1.35
N ASP A 342 10.26 -8.51 1.94
CA ASP A 342 10.57 -9.04 3.29
C ASP A 342 10.97 -7.87 4.19
N ASP A 343 9.95 -7.12 4.60
CA ASP A 343 10.00 -5.74 5.11
C ASP A 343 10.95 -5.54 6.28
N LEU A 344 10.71 -6.23 7.39
CA LEU A 344 11.54 -6.08 8.59
C LEU A 344 12.89 -6.79 8.50
N ASN A 345 13.11 -7.52 7.42
CA ASN A 345 14.43 -8.01 7.03
C ASN A 345 15.13 -7.05 6.04
N ASP A 346 14.53 -5.88 5.71
CA ASP A 346 15.13 -4.83 4.88
C ASP A 346 15.59 -5.33 3.49
N ARG A 347 14.80 -6.22 2.85
CA ARG A 347 15.16 -6.82 1.57
C ARG A 347 13.95 -7.18 0.71
N VAL A 348 14.21 -7.28 -0.59
CA VAL A 348 13.33 -7.93 -1.57
C VAL A 348 14.04 -9.17 -2.09
N ILE A 349 13.34 -10.30 -2.17
CA ILE A 349 13.90 -11.59 -2.59
C ILE A 349 13.09 -12.22 -3.70
N VAL A 350 13.72 -13.12 -4.45
CA VAL A 350 13.03 -14.07 -5.33
C VAL A 350 13.34 -15.48 -4.88
N VAL A 351 12.29 -16.26 -4.70
CA VAL A 351 12.34 -17.66 -4.30
C VAL A 351 12.02 -18.55 -5.50
N ASP A 352 12.92 -19.47 -5.82
CA ASP A 352 12.67 -20.50 -6.83
C ASP A 352 11.47 -21.36 -6.42
N ARG A 353 10.49 -21.45 -7.31
CA ARG A 353 9.21 -22.12 -7.00
C ARG A 353 9.34 -23.60 -6.68
N GLN A 354 10.29 -24.29 -7.31
CA GLN A 354 10.46 -25.74 -7.15
C GLN A 354 11.32 -26.10 -5.94
N THR A 355 12.48 -25.44 -5.82
CA THR A 355 13.46 -25.74 -4.78
C THR A 355 13.22 -24.99 -3.47
N LYS A 356 12.40 -23.94 -3.52
CA LYS A 356 12.16 -23.00 -2.40
C LYS A 356 13.44 -22.35 -1.88
N GLN A 357 14.43 -22.18 -2.74
CA GLN A 357 15.66 -21.48 -2.42
C GLN A 357 15.57 -20.01 -2.86
N ILE A 358 16.16 -19.12 -2.10
CA ILE A 358 16.33 -17.75 -2.52
C ILE A 358 17.36 -17.72 -3.65
N ILE A 359 16.97 -17.24 -4.83
CA ILE A 359 17.82 -17.20 -6.03
C ILE A 359 18.24 -15.80 -6.41
N TRP A 360 17.58 -14.79 -5.84
CA TRP A 360 17.92 -13.38 -6.01
C TRP A 360 17.57 -12.60 -4.74
N GLN A 361 18.33 -11.55 -4.47
CA GLN A 361 18.06 -10.64 -3.35
C GLN A 361 18.57 -9.25 -3.67
N TYR A 362 17.83 -8.22 -3.26
CA TYR A 362 18.28 -6.85 -3.12
C TYR A 362 17.98 -6.36 -1.70
N GLY A 363 18.90 -5.61 -1.12
CA GLY A 363 18.94 -5.38 0.32
C GLY A 363 19.76 -6.45 1.06
N GLU A 364 20.09 -6.21 2.31
CA GLU A 364 20.82 -7.14 3.18
C GLU A 364 19.99 -7.39 4.43
N LYS A 365 19.72 -8.67 4.69
CA LYS A 365 18.83 -9.09 5.79
C LYS A 365 19.18 -8.40 7.11
N GLY A 366 18.22 -7.62 7.62
CA GLY A 366 18.32 -6.91 8.91
C GLY A 366 19.32 -5.76 8.93
N LYS A 367 19.77 -5.29 7.77
CA LYS A 367 20.70 -4.16 7.67
C LYS A 367 20.10 -2.99 6.92
N LYS A 368 19.62 -2.04 7.67
CA LYS A 368 19.01 -0.81 7.15
C LYS A 368 20.05 0.13 6.55
N GLY A 369 19.70 0.79 5.47
CA GLY A 369 20.53 1.82 4.87
C GLY A 369 19.92 2.48 3.65
N PHE A 370 20.56 3.60 3.24
CA PHE A 370 20.15 4.40 2.08
C PHE A 370 21.10 4.23 0.88
N THR A 371 22.30 3.71 1.12
CA THR A 371 23.28 3.51 0.06
C THR A 371 22.84 2.42 -0.92
N PRO A 372 23.26 2.48 -2.19
CA PRO A 372 22.96 1.43 -3.15
C PRO A 372 23.23 0.04 -2.60
N GLY A 373 22.27 -0.89 -2.79
CA GLY A 373 22.32 -2.25 -2.26
C GLY A 373 21.72 -2.41 -0.88
N LEU A 374 21.32 -1.32 -0.20
CA LEU A 374 20.58 -1.36 1.06
C LEU A 374 19.18 -0.78 0.91
N LEU A 375 18.28 -1.27 1.74
CA LEU A 375 16.90 -0.81 1.90
C LEU A 375 16.64 -0.46 3.37
N ASN A 376 15.51 0.17 3.64
CA ASN A 376 15.06 0.42 4.99
C ASN A 376 13.55 0.25 5.04
N TYR A 377 13.12 -0.93 5.48
CA TYR A 377 11.73 -1.29 5.53
C TYR A 377 11.05 -1.10 4.15
N PRO A 378 11.48 -1.84 3.11
CA PRO A 378 10.73 -1.86 1.85
C PRO A 378 9.35 -2.42 2.11
N ASP A 379 8.35 -1.96 1.34
CA ASP A 379 6.97 -2.43 1.52
C ASP A 379 6.40 -2.93 0.20
N GLY A 380 6.08 -2.08 -0.76
CA GLY A 380 5.59 -2.49 -2.08
C GLY A 380 6.69 -2.75 -3.11
N ALA A 381 6.41 -3.62 -4.07
CA ALA A 381 7.25 -3.82 -5.24
C ALA A 381 6.46 -4.24 -6.48
N ASP A 382 6.85 -3.71 -7.62
CA ASP A 382 6.29 -4.09 -8.93
C ASP A 382 7.37 -4.39 -9.96
N LEU A 383 6.99 -5.11 -11.01
CA LEU A 383 7.90 -5.54 -12.08
C LEU A 383 7.79 -4.57 -13.25
N ASP A 384 8.92 -4.00 -13.67
CA ASP A 384 8.92 -3.19 -14.88
C ASP A 384 9.06 -4.08 -16.12
N VAL A 385 7.92 -4.46 -16.67
CA VAL A 385 7.81 -5.21 -17.93
C VAL A 385 7.59 -4.28 -19.13
N PHE A 386 7.62 -2.95 -18.93
CA PHE A 386 7.24 -1.94 -19.91
C PHE A 386 8.44 -1.26 -20.57
N HIS A 387 9.52 -1.03 -19.84
CA HIS A 387 10.61 -0.16 -20.26
C HIS A 387 11.88 -0.93 -20.66
N ASP A 388 12.61 -0.39 -21.66
CA ASP A 388 13.95 -0.90 -22.00
C ASP A 388 14.99 -0.34 -21.02
N TRP A 389 15.19 -1.07 -19.93
CA TRP A 389 16.15 -0.71 -18.90
C TRP A 389 17.59 -0.57 -19.41
N LYS A 390 17.96 -1.29 -20.50
CA LYS A 390 19.29 -1.17 -21.11
C LYS A 390 19.53 0.21 -21.73
N ALA A 391 18.46 0.86 -22.18
CA ALA A 391 18.53 2.24 -22.64
C ALA A 391 18.76 3.23 -21.49
N ALA A 392 18.20 2.96 -20.31
CA ALA A 392 18.40 3.78 -19.11
C ALA A 392 19.86 3.78 -18.62
N LEU A 393 20.58 2.67 -18.75
CA LEU A 393 21.99 2.56 -18.37
C LEU A 393 22.95 3.32 -19.29
N LYS A 394 22.49 3.78 -20.45
CA LYS A 394 23.30 4.53 -21.43
C LYS A 394 23.24 6.04 -21.23
N LYS A 395 22.35 6.52 -20.38
CA LYS A 395 22.17 7.93 -20.01
C LYS A 395 22.96 8.24 -18.74
#